data_21d4d6f07bb741e7a2f8ad37bfe1ea7f
#
_entry.id   21d4d6f07bb741e7a2f8ad37bfe1ea7f
#
_cell.length_a   1.000
_cell.length_b   1.000
_cell.length_c   1.000
_cell.angle_alpha   90.00
_cell.angle_beta   90.00
_cell.angle_gamma   90.00
#
_symmetry.space_group_name_H-M   'P 1'
#
loop_
_entity.id
_entity.type
_entity.pdbx_description
1 polymer ?
#
loop_
_entity_poly.entity_id
_entity_poly.type
_entity_poly.pdbx_seq_one_letter_code
_entity_poly.pdbx_strand_id
1 'polypeptide(L)'
;MKITLKRKNIYLIVLFYSIAAILSAIYIENILGYLPCKLCLYQRIPFIFSIFFCFLGYYYFKSDKILIYLILLFSISFIIAGYHFGIENGFFEEFGGCSANNLEIISKKELLESLTINISCKDAIFKIFGVSLSGWNTFISLLIVIISLRILFYEKNK
;
A
#
# COMPACT_ATOMS: atom_id res chain seq x y z
N MET A 1 31.20 3.83 0.24
CA MET A 1 30.45 4.87 0.98
C MET A 1 29.53 4.14 1.98
N LYS A 2 29.88 4.11 3.28
CA LYS A 2 29.06 3.45 4.32
C LYS A 2 27.91 4.40 4.67
N ILE A 3 26.76 4.20 4.05
CA ILE A 3 25.53 4.92 4.43
C ILE A 3 25.06 4.29 5.75
N THR A 4 25.49 4.85 6.88
CA THR A 4 24.91 4.53 8.19
C THR A 4 23.54 5.19 8.27
N LEU A 5 22.53 4.55 7.70
CA LEU A 5 21.16 4.99 7.86
C LEU A 5 20.79 4.78 9.33
N LYS A 6 20.74 5.86 10.11
CA LYS A 6 20.28 5.81 11.50
C LYS A 6 18.80 5.45 11.53
N ARG A 7 18.35 4.66 12.51
CA ARG A 7 16.91 4.26 12.67
C ARG A 7 15.96 5.46 12.57
N LYS A 8 16.29 6.60 13.16
CA LYS A 8 15.48 7.82 13.07
C LYS A 8 15.21 8.26 11.62
N ASN A 9 16.21 8.13 10.75
CA ASN A 9 16.06 8.56 9.36
C ASN A 9 15.10 7.66 8.60
N ILE A 10 15.12 6.33 8.83
CA ILE A 10 14.14 5.44 8.16
C ILE A 10 12.72 5.75 8.61
N TYR A 11 12.47 6.00 9.91
CA TYR A 11 11.15 6.39 10.38
C TYR A 11 10.65 7.68 9.74
N LEU A 12 11.51 8.69 9.58
CA LEU A 12 11.14 9.94 8.92
C LEU A 12 10.87 9.73 7.42
N ILE A 13 11.72 9.00 6.71
CA ILE A 13 11.53 8.72 5.28
C ILE A 13 10.22 7.98 5.05
N VAL A 14 9.94 6.92 5.83
CA VAL A 14 8.72 6.14 5.72
C VAL A 14 7.49 6.97 6.12
N LEU A 15 7.60 7.83 7.13
CA LEU A 15 6.53 8.74 7.53
C LEU A 15 6.14 9.67 6.38
N PHE A 16 7.11 10.38 5.80
CA PHE A 16 6.85 11.27 4.68
C PHE A 16 6.31 10.53 3.45
N TYR A 17 6.86 9.37 3.14
CA TYR A 17 6.36 8.53 2.06
C TYR A 17 4.91 8.10 2.28
N SER A 18 4.55 7.65 3.48
CA SER A 18 3.20 7.19 3.80
C SER A 18 2.18 8.33 3.75
N ILE A 19 2.55 9.52 4.25
CA ILE A 19 1.71 10.71 4.15
C ILE A 19 1.51 11.10 2.68
N ALA A 20 2.60 11.15 1.89
CA ALA A 20 2.53 11.50 0.48
C ALA A 20 1.66 10.50 -0.31
N ALA A 21 1.78 9.19 -0.02
CA ALA A 21 0.98 8.14 -0.66
C ALA A 21 -0.52 8.31 -0.36
N ILE A 22 -0.89 8.58 0.90
CA ILE A 22 -2.29 8.80 1.27
C ILE A 22 -2.83 10.09 0.64
N LEU A 23 -2.07 11.19 0.69
CA LEU A 23 -2.49 12.46 0.08
C LEU A 23 -2.64 12.33 -1.44
N SER A 24 -1.74 11.63 -2.12
CA SER A 24 -1.84 11.35 -3.55
C SER A 24 -3.08 10.53 -3.89
N ALA A 25 -3.40 9.51 -3.07
CA ALA A 25 -4.59 8.70 -3.25
C ALA A 25 -5.88 9.53 -3.09
N ILE A 26 -5.95 10.40 -2.07
CA ILE A 26 -7.07 11.31 -1.85
C ILE A 26 -7.20 12.32 -3.00
N TYR A 27 -6.08 12.86 -3.48
CA TYR A 27 -6.05 13.79 -4.62
C TYR A 27 -6.61 13.14 -5.89
N ILE A 28 -6.16 11.92 -6.22
CA ILE A 28 -6.62 11.17 -7.40
C ILE A 28 -8.13 10.89 -7.32
N GLU A 29 -8.62 10.54 -6.12
CA GLU A 29 -10.04 10.24 -5.89
C GLU A 29 -10.92 11.49 -5.96
N ASN A 30 -10.57 12.56 -5.22
CA ASN A 30 -11.46 13.72 -5.07
C ASN A 30 -11.27 14.81 -6.13
N ILE A 31 -10.06 14.96 -6.68
CA ILE A 31 -9.75 16.03 -7.64
C ILE A 31 -9.80 15.49 -9.07
N LEU A 32 -9.20 14.32 -9.32
CA LEU A 32 -9.21 13.72 -10.66
C LEU A 32 -10.46 12.87 -10.92
N GLY A 33 -11.29 12.59 -9.90
CA GLY A 33 -12.55 11.86 -10.04
C GLY A 33 -12.41 10.34 -10.28
N TYR A 34 -11.23 9.77 -10.05
CA TYR A 34 -11.00 8.35 -10.22
C TYR A 34 -11.37 7.59 -8.96
N LEU A 35 -12.42 6.77 -9.03
CA LEU A 35 -12.87 5.96 -7.91
C LEU A 35 -11.90 4.80 -7.63
N PRO A 36 -11.51 4.56 -6.37
CA PRO A 36 -10.59 3.49 -6.02
C PRO A 36 -11.28 2.11 -6.08
N CYS A 37 -10.58 1.10 -6.58
CA CYS A 37 -11.02 -0.29 -6.46
C CYS A 37 -10.86 -0.79 -5.01
N LYS A 38 -11.44 -1.93 -4.67
CA LYS A 38 -11.35 -2.50 -3.30
C LYS A 38 -9.91 -2.76 -2.86
N LEU A 39 -9.05 -3.30 -3.74
CA LEU A 39 -7.64 -3.53 -3.43
C LEU A 39 -6.87 -2.23 -3.19
N CYS A 40 -7.21 -1.16 -3.91
CA CYS A 40 -6.63 0.17 -3.68
C CYS A 40 -6.95 0.68 -2.25
N LEU A 41 -8.17 0.44 -1.76
CA LEU A 41 -8.54 0.81 -0.39
C LEU A 41 -7.78 -0.02 0.65
N TYR A 42 -7.63 -1.33 0.44
CA TYR A 42 -6.87 -2.19 1.34
C TYR A 42 -5.39 -1.80 1.41
N GLN A 43 -4.80 -1.33 0.31
CA GLN A 43 -3.42 -0.84 0.30
C GLN A 43 -3.21 0.44 1.13
N ARG A 44 -4.26 1.22 1.41
CA ARG A 44 -4.17 2.42 2.27
C ARG A 44 -4.00 2.06 3.76
N ILE A 45 -4.52 0.90 4.19
CA ILE A 45 -4.50 0.49 5.60
C ILE A 45 -3.07 0.40 6.16
N PRO A 46 -2.11 -0.31 5.52
CA PRO A 46 -0.73 -0.33 5.98
C PRO A 46 -0.09 1.05 6.09
N PHE A 47 -0.40 1.99 5.18
CA PHE A 47 0.13 3.35 5.23
C PHE A 47 -0.39 4.14 6.42
N ILE A 48 -1.68 4.03 6.74
CA ILE A 48 -2.27 4.71 7.90
C ILE A 48 -1.60 4.22 9.18
N PHE A 49 -1.47 2.91 9.36
CA PHE A 49 -0.79 2.35 10.53
C PHE A 49 0.71 2.69 10.56
N SER A 50 1.37 2.75 9.40
CA SER A 50 2.79 3.11 9.34
C SER A 50 3.05 4.53 9.80
N ILE A 51 2.16 5.49 9.52
CA ILE A 51 2.26 6.87 10.03
C ILE A 51 2.31 6.86 11.55
N PHE A 52 1.40 6.13 12.20
CA PHE A 52 1.35 6.02 13.65
C PHE A 52 2.62 5.36 14.22
N PHE A 53 3.04 4.21 13.66
CA PHE A 53 4.24 3.51 14.12
C PHE A 53 5.54 4.27 13.83
N CYS A 54 5.61 5.01 12.73
CA CYS A 54 6.77 5.87 12.44
C CYS A 54 6.88 7.03 13.43
N PHE A 55 5.76 7.63 13.81
CA PHE A 55 5.74 8.68 14.81
C PHE A 55 6.23 8.14 16.17
N LEU A 56 5.70 7.01 16.64
CA LEU A 56 6.18 6.34 17.85
C LEU A 56 7.65 5.93 17.72
N GLY A 57 8.06 5.39 16.56
CA GLY A 57 9.42 4.96 16.29
C GLY A 57 10.43 6.09 16.30
N TYR A 58 10.03 7.29 15.93
CA TYR A 58 10.88 8.46 16.00
C TYR A 58 11.23 8.84 17.46
N TYR A 59 10.24 8.73 18.37
CA TYR A 59 10.45 8.97 19.80
C TYR A 59 11.16 7.80 20.50
N TYR A 60 10.74 6.56 20.21
CA TYR A 60 11.27 5.34 20.83
C TYR A 60 12.21 4.57 19.87
N PHE A 61 13.12 5.29 19.20
CA PHE A 61 13.94 4.74 18.10
C PHE A 61 14.86 3.58 18.50
N LYS A 62 15.11 3.35 19.79
CA LYS A 62 15.88 2.22 20.30
C LYS A 62 15.09 0.92 20.38
N SER A 63 13.77 0.96 20.21
CA SER A 63 12.91 -0.22 20.32
C SER A 63 12.90 -1.02 19.02
N ASP A 64 13.40 -2.26 19.07
CA ASP A 64 13.34 -3.20 17.93
C ASP A 64 11.90 -3.57 17.57
N LYS A 65 10.99 -3.61 18.56
CA LYS A 65 9.59 -3.97 18.36
C LYS A 65 8.92 -3.09 17.32
N ILE A 66 9.12 -1.77 17.39
CA ILE A 66 8.50 -0.83 16.44
C ILE A 66 9.01 -1.05 15.03
N LEU A 67 10.32 -1.30 14.88
CA LEU A 67 10.90 -1.61 13.57
C LEU A 67 10.37 -2.93 13.00
N ILE A 68 10.17 -3.94 13.84
CA ILE A 68 9.56 -5.22 13.45
C ILE A 68 8.11 -5.02 13.00
N TYR A 69 7.29 -4.23 13.71
CA TYR A 69 5.94 -3.90 13.27
C TYR A 69 5.92 -3.19 11.92
N LEU A 70 6.86 -2.27 11.68
CA LEU A 70 6.99 -1.59 10.39
C LEU A 70 7.32 -2.59 9.26
N ILE A 71 8.25 -3.52 9.50
CA ILE A 71 8.60 -4.59 8.55
C ILE A 71 7.35 -5.44 8.23
N LEU A 72 6.58 -5.85 9.23
CA LEU A 72 5.36 -6.63 9.03
C LEU A 72 4.31 -5.86 8.21
N LEU A 73 4.07 -4.58 8.52
CA LEU A 73 3.13 -3.75 7.78
C LEU A 73 3.50 -3.61 6.30
N PHE A 74 4.78 -3.33 6.01
CA PHE A 74 5.23 -3.21 4.61
C PHE A 74 5.36 -4.54 3.90
N SER A 75 5.56 -5.65 4.61
CA SER A 75 5.46 -7.00 4.02
C SER A 75 4.02 -7.31 3.59
N ILE A 76 3.02 -6.96 4.40
CA ILE A 76 1.61 -7.08 4.05
C ILE A 76 1.28 -6.16 2.85
N SER A 77 1.75 -4.91 2.88
CA SER A 77 1.59 -3.97 1.77
C SER A 77 2.17 -4.51 0.47
N PHE A 78 3.38 -5.08 0.51
CA PHE A 78 4.05 -5.72 -0.63
C PHE A 78 3.21 -6.86 -1.22
N ILE A 79 2.65 -7.73 -0.38
CA ILE A 79 1.83 -8.87 -0.84
C ILE A 79 0.55 -8.37 -1.50
N ILE A 80 -0.18 -7.45 -0.87
CA ILE A 80 -1.45 -6.91 -1.41
C ILE A 80 -1.18 -6.14 -2.71
N ALA A 81 -0.16 -5.29 -2.74
CA ALA A 81 0.19 -4.50 -3.91
C ALA A 81 0.70 -5.38 -5.06
N GLY A 82 1.52 -6.39 -4.76
CA GLY A 82 2.03 -7.35 -5.74
C GLY A 82 0.91 -8.20 -6.36
N TYR A 83 -0.04 -8.64 -5.54
CA TYR A 83 -1.23 -9.33 -6.03
C TYR A 83 -2.07 -8.42 -6.95
N HIS A 84 -2.31 -7.17 -6.54
CA HIS A 84 -3.03 -6.19 -7.36
C HIS A 84 -2.31 -5.91 -8.69
N PHE A 85 -1.01 -5.68 -8.65
CA PHE A 85 -0.18 -5.51 -9.85
C PHE A 85 -0.23 -6.75 -10.76
N GLY A 86 -0.28 -7.95 -10.19
CA GLY A 86 -0.45 -9.20 -10.93
C GLY A 86 -1.81 -9.30 -11.65
N ILE A 87 -2.90 -8.83 -11.02
CA ILE A 87 -4.23 -8.76 -11.66
C ILE A 87 -4.21 -7.77 -12.83
N GLU A 88 -3.64 -6.57 -12.65
CA GLU A 88 -3.52 -5.54 -13.69
C GLU A 88 -2.74 -6.02 -14.93
N ASN A 89 -1.80 -6.94 -14.75
CA ASN A 89 -1.01 -7.53 -15.83
C ASN A 89 -1.54 -8.88 -16.33
N GLY A 90 -2.67 -9.36 -15.79
CA GLY A 90 -3.31 -10.61 -16.20
C GLY A 90 -2.62 -11.89 -15.69
N PHE A 91 -1.70 -11.78 -14.71
CA PHE A 91 -1.08 -12.95 -14.08
C PHE A 91 -2.01 -13.66 -13.09
N PHE A 92 -2.95 -12.94 -12.51
CA PHE A 92 -3.92 -13.47 -11.56
C PHE A 92 -5.34 -13.08 -11.98
N GLU A 93 -6.29 -13.96 -11.68
CA GLU A 93 -7.71 -13.65 -11.82
C GLU A 93 -8.17 -12.73 -10.70
N GLU A 94 -9.17 -11.90 -11.00
CA GLU A 94 -9.79 -11.04 -9.99
C GLU A 94 -10.48 -11.90 -8.92
N PHE A 95 -10.21 -11.58 -7.66
CA PHE A 95 -10.97 -12.13 -6.55
C PHE A 95 -12.44 -11.70 -6.68
N GLY A 96 -13.39 -12.63 -6.46
CA GLY A 96 -14.82 -12.44 -6.71
C GLY A 96 -15.49 -11.25 -6.00
N GLY A 97 -14.78 -10.52 -5.19
CA GLY A 97 -15.19 -9.25 -4.60
C GLY A 97 -14.82 -8.00 -5.40
N CYS A 98 -13.98 -8.12 -6.43
CA CYS A 98 -13.60 -7.04 -7.34
C CYS A 98 -14.31 -7.13 -8.69
N SER A 99 -14.94 -8.26 -9.00
CA SER A 99 -15.61 -8.48 -10.29
C SER A 99 -16.96 -7.76 -10.34
N ALA A 100 -17.17 -6.95 -11.37
CA ALA A 100 -18.45 -6.32 -11.66
C ALA A 100 -19.52 -7.30 -12.21
N ASN A 101 -19.19 -8.58 -12.37
CA ASN A 101 -19.96 -9.55 -13.14
C ASN A 101 -20.77 -10.51 -12.27
N ASN A 102 -21.61 -10.02 -11.34
CA ASN A 102 -22.73 -10.85 -10.83
C ASN A 102 -24.04 -10.08 -10.97
N LEU A 103 -24.41 -9.82 -12.23
CA LEU A 103 -25.74 -9.35 -12.63
C LEU A 103 -26.71 -10.54 -12.77
N GLU A 104 -26.74 -11.47 -11.81
CA GLU A 104 -27.79 -12.44 -11.72
C GLU A 104 -28.57 -12.24 -10.44
N ILE A 105 -29.84 -11.81 -10.64
CA ILE A 105 -30.94 -11.78 -9.65
C ILE A 105 -30.73 -10.73 -8.53
N ILE A 106 -30.96 -9.47 -8.86
CA ILE A 106 -30.89 -8.39 -7.88
C ILE A 106 -32.25 -7.80 -7.62
N SER A 107 -32.67 -7.79 -6.34
CA SER A 107 -33.88 -7.11 -5.89
C SER A 107 -33.74 -5.59 -6.05
N LYS A 108 -34.84 -4.85 -6.18
CA LYS A 108 -34.87 -3.40 -6.43
C LYS A 108 -34.06 -2.56 -5.42
N LYS A 109 -33.75 -3.10 -4.24
CA LYS A 109 -32.97 -2.47 -3.18
C LYS A 109 -31.46 -2.61 -3.39
N GLU A 110 -31.04 -3.73 -3.94
CA GLU A 110 -29.64 -4.00 -4.32
C GLU A 110 -29.27 -3.26 -5.62
N LEU A 111 -30.25 -2.93 -6.48
CA LEU A 111 -30.01 -2.15 -7.68
C LEU A 111 -29.57 -0.71 -7.35
N LEU A 112 -30.04 -0.11 -6.25
CA LEU A 112 -29.58 1.20 -5.78
C LEU A 112 -28.18 1.14 -5.15
N GLU A 113 -27.82 0.02 -4.52
CA GLU A 113 -26.47 -0.21 -3.96
C GLU A 113 -25.47 -0.64 -5.05
N SER A 114 -25.92 -1.29 -6.12
CA SER A 114 -25.08 -1.66 -7.27
C SER A 114 -24.82 -0.50 -8.24
N LEU A 115 -25.48 0.63 -8.07
CA LEU A 115 -25.11 1.91 -8.71
C LEU A 115 -23.81 2.50 -8.10
N THR A 116 -23.31 1.98 -7.00
CA THR A 116 -21.92 2.13 -6.63
C THR A 116 -21.07 1.33 -7.62
N ILE A 117 -20.56 1.99 -8.61
CA ILE A 117 -19.72 1.51 -9.70
C ILE A 117 -18.66 0.56 -9.12
N ASN A 118 -18.84 -0.75 -9.28
CA ASN A 118 -17.82 -1.74 -8.94
C ASN A 118 -16.71 -1.64 -9.99
N ILE A 119 -15.68 -0.86 -9.66
CA ILE A 119 -14.53 -0.68 -10.53
C ILE A 119 -13.70 -1.95 -10.49
N SER A 120 -13.48 -2.52 -11.69
CA SER A 120 -12.61 -3.68 -11.87
C SER A 120 -11.20 -3.37 -11.42
N CYS A 121 -10.54 -4.34 -10.76
CA CYS A 121 -9.14 -4.23 -10.37
C CYS A 121 -8.18 -4.46 -11.56
N LYS A 122 -8.68 -4.86 -12.74
CA LYS A 122 -7.87 -5.06 -13.95
C LYS A 122 -7.43 -3.77 -14.61
N ASP A 123 -8.26 -2.73 -14.50
CA ASP A 123 -7.98 -1.47 -15.16
C ASP A 123 -7.09 -0.61 -14.28
N ALA A 124 -5.80 -0.58 -14.59
CA ALA A 124 -4.86 0.34 -13.95
C ALA A 124 -5.21 1.79 -14.32
N ILE A 125 -6.00 2.45 -13.47
CA ILE A 125 -6.60 3.75 -13.70
C ILE A 125 -5.53 4.84 -13.88
N PHE A 126 -4.39 4.71 -13.19
CA PHE A 126 -3.32 5.70 -13.22
C PHE A 126 -1.95 5.03 -13.35
N LYS A 127 -1.20 5.40 -14.41
CA LYS A 127 0.15 4.90 -14.67
C LYS A 127 1.15 6.05 -14.67
N ILE A 128 2.25 5.88 -13.93
CA ILE A 128 3.39 6.80 -13.91
C ILE A 128 4.56 6.08 -14.58
N PHE A 129 5.11 6.66 -15.65
CA PHE A 129 6.17 6.05 -16.46
C PHE A 129 5.83 4.62 -16.96
N GLY A 130 4.55 4.38 -17.28
CA GLY A 130 4.08 3.08 -17.77
C GLY A 130 3.85 2.01 -16.69
N VAL A 131 4.16 2.30 -15.42
CA VAL A 131 3.93 1.42 -14.27
C VAL A 131 2.73 1.93 -13.47
N SER A 132 1.85 1.03 -13.07
CA SER A 132 0.70 1.36 -12.23
C SER A 132 1.12 1.78 -10.82
N LEU A 133 0.22 2.45 -10.10
CA LEU A 133 0.45 2.81 -8.69
C LEU A 133 0.66 1.58 -7.81
N SER A 134 -0.02 0.45 -8.10
CA SER A 134 0.17 -0.82 -7.41
C SER A 134 1.58 -1.37 -7.62
N GLY A 135 2.12 -1.27 -8.85
CA GLY A 135 3.49 -1.66 -9.17
C GLY A 135 4.54 -0.82 -8.42
N TRP A 136 4.38 0.50 -8.39
CA TRP A 136 5.24 1.39 -7.59
C TRP A 136 5.16 1.08 -6.11
N ASN A 137 3.96 0.85 -5.58
CA ASN A 137 3.78 0.46 -4.18
C ASN A 137 4.48 -0.86 -3.86
N THR A 138 4.37 -1.86 -4.73
CA THR A 138 5.07 -3.15 -4.59
C THR A 138 6.57 -2.95 -4.48
N PHE A 139 7.17 -2.20 -5.40
CA PHE A 139 8.61 -1.97 -5.43
C PHE A 139 9.10 -1.21 -4.19
N ILE A 140 8.43 -0.12 -3.83
CA ILE A 140 8.85 0.70 -2.69
C ILE A 140 8.64 -0.03 -1.35
N SER A 141 7.54 -0.78 -1.20
CA SER A 141 7.31 -1.60 -0.01
C SER A 141 8.40 -2.65 0.18
N LEU A 142 8.84 -3.31 -0.89
CA LEU A 142 9.95 -4.25 -0.86
C LEU A 142 11.26 -3.58 -0.43
N LEU A 143 11.57 -2.41 -0.97
CA LEU A 143 12.76 -1.63 -0.58
C LEU A 143 12.75 -1.26 0.90
N ILE A 144 11.60 -0.80 1.41
CA ILE A 144 11.44 -0.45 2.83
C ILE A 144 11.68 -1.68 3.71
N VAL A 145 11.14 -2.85 3.35
CA VAL A 145 11.35 -4.11 4.09
C VAL A 145 12.84 -4.48 4.10
N ILE A 146 13.51 -4.47 2.95
CA ILE A 146 14.94 -4.83 2.84
C ILE A 146 15.81 -3.88 3.67
N ILE A 147 15.58 -2.57 3.57
CA ILE A 147 16.36 -1.57 4.32
C ILE A 147 16.12 -1.72 5.82
N SER A 148 14.86 -1.91 6.24
CA SER A 148 14.50 -2.07 7.66
C SER A 148 15.09 -3.34 8.26
N LEU A 149 15.08 -4.46 7.51
CA LEU A 149 15.75 -5.69 7.92
C LEU A 149 17.26 -5.50 8.07
N ARG A 150 17.91 -4.83 7.10
CA ARG A 150 19.36 -4.54 7.20
C ARG A 150 19.70 -3.72 8.45
N ILE A 151 18.90 -2.73 8.79
CA ILE A 151 19.10 -1.92 9.99
C ILE A 151 18.95 -2.78 11.25
N LEU A 152 17.91 -3.64 11.30
CA LEU A 152 17.64 -4.53 12.44
C LEU A 152 18.83 -5.50 12.69
N PHE A 153 19.30 -6.15 11.62
CA PHE A 153 20.43 -7.10 11.73
C PHE A 153 21.77 -6.43 12.02
N TYR A 154 22.02 -5.25 11.42
CA TYR A 154 23.28 -4.53 11.65
C TYR A 154 23.43 -4.06 13.10
N GLU A 155 22.34 -3.61 13.72
CA GLU A 155 22.39 -3.15 15.11
C GLU A 155 22.43 -4.30 16.12
N LYS A 156 21.87 -5.45 15.79
CA LYS A 156 21.91 -6.65 16.64
C LYS A 156 23.33 -7.28 16.70
N ASN A 157 24.14 -7.05 15.65
CA ASN A 157 25.50 -7.59 15.56
C ASN A 157 26.59 -6.59 16.04
N LYS A 158 26.18 -5.47 16.65
CA LYS A 158 27.07 -4.44 17.19
C LYS A 158 26.99 -4.38 18.71
#